data_3f0114c8cf04e329e0fee1a1dbcf6aaf
#
_entry.id   3f0114c8cf04e329e0fee1a1dbcf6aaf
#
_cell.length_a   1.000
_cell.length_b   1.000
_cell.length_c   1.000
_cell.angle_alpha   90.00
_cell.angle_beta   90.00
_cell.angle_gamma   90.00
#
_symmetry.space_group_name_H-M   'P 1'
#
loop_
_entity.id
_entity.type
_entity.pdbx_description
1 polymer ?
#
loop_
_entity_poly.entity_id
_entity_poly.type
_entity_poly.pdbx_seq_one_letter_code
_entity_poly.pdbx_strand_id
1 'polypeptide(L)'
;MLDFEKVIPEDVGISSTGLISFARKLEYNNIPMHSIIVMRHGKICMESYYAPYTRDTLHRMFSVTKSFVSLAIGLLADEGRISLDDHIADYFPEKQPETGVHPYMQMLTIRQMLTMRTCHDKNAYKIGGSPDWVGSFFTVTPDHVPGTNFSYDTASTHTLGALVEKLTGMELLDYLRTKFLDELGFSKEAFILKSPDGKVSMGGSGMCATPQDILKVMYVVSQNGKLGGKQLLPSGYLKEATVKQSDPYGKSGTWEEMQGYGYQFWMTTHNGYAFFGMGGQLAIYYPDKDVILVTTADVQGRQGGVQLIYDAFYEEVYSHIDACTYNGDNSDYEEFQKFENSRQLLVQPGEYSSDLVSKINGQSYEFDDNPCGVTDIKLTFNGDEGTFFYTNATGNHELHFGLGKNVFQNFPDYNFKCGASAAFRADNNLLIKVQIIDSSVGNMYISLSYIDDYVTVMMRKIEESYFTEYDGVFSGKLKN
;
A
#
# COMPACT_ATOMS: atom_id res chain seq x y z
N MET A 1 6.21 19.97 -17.08
CA MET A 1 6.49 18.73 -16.32
C MET A 1 7.14 19.17 -15.03
N LEU A 2 6.56 18.81 -13.88
CA LEU A 2 7.12 19.13 -12.57
C LEU A 2 8.31 18.20 -12.29
N ASP A 3 9.48 18.79 -12.07
CA ASP A 3 10.68 18.10 -11.61
C ASP A 3 11.23 18.86 -10.40
N PHE A 4 11.73 18.12 -9.41
CA PHE A 4 12.19 18.70 -8.17
C PHE A 4 13.71 18.68 -8.09
N GLU A 5 14.27 19.80 -7.61
CA GLU A 5 15.69 19.90 -7.33
C GLU A 5 16.08 18.90 -6.23
N LYS A 6 17.15 18.16 -6.43
CA LYS A 6 17.79 17.35 -5.38
C LYS A 6 18.89 18.16 -4.72
N VAL A 7 18.93 18.14 -3.41
CA VAL A 7 19.86 18.92 -2.59
C VAL A 7 20.50 18.03 -1.53
N ILE A 8 21.61 18.50 -1.00
CA ILE A 8 22.21 17.93 0.22
C ILE A 8 21.20 18.12 1.37
N PRO A 9 20.91 17.08 2.18
CA PRO A 9 19.91 17.18 3.25
C PRO A 9 20.15 18.35 4.21
N GLU A 10 21.41 18.64 4.52
CA GLU A 10 21.83 19.74 5.40
C GLU A 10 21.46 21.13 4.84
N ASP A 11 21.38 21.30 3.51
CA ASP A 11 20.97 22.56 2.88
C ASP A 11 19.50 22.91 3.18
N VAL A 12 18.72 21.93 3.56
CA VAL A 12 17.33 22.08 3.97
C VAL A 12 17.13 21.76 5.46
N GLY A 13 18.20 21.77 6.27
CA GLY A 13 18.14 21.58 7.71
C GLY A 13 17.76 20.16 8.15
N ILE A 14 18.01 19.15 7.33
CA ILE A 14 17.83 17.74 7.65
C ILE A 14 19.20 17.08 7.68
N SER A 15 19.46 16.21 8.66
CA SER A 15 20.76 15.52 8.78
C SER A 15 20.81 14.29 7.88
N SER A 16 21.89 14.15 7.10
CA SER A 16 22.22 12.92 6.35
C SER A 16 22.29 11.70 7.28
N THR A 17 22.90 11.83 8.43
CA THR A 17 22.99 10.76 9.45
C THR A 17 21.63 10.42 10.04
N GLY A 18 20.73 11.41 10.23
CA GLY A 18 19.35 11.18 10.66
C GLY A 18 18.54 10.37 9.64
N LEU A 19 18.70 10.66 8.34
CA LEU A 19 18.06 9.90 7.27
C LEU A 19 18.56 8.45 7.19
N ILE A 20 19.88 8.24 7.38
CA ILE A 20 20.46 6.89 7.48
C ILE A 20 19.87 6.16 8.69
N SER A 21 19.83 6.82 9.86
CA SER A 21 19.29 6.24 11.10
C SER A 21 17.83 5.85 10.96
N PHE A 22 17.02 6.69 10.33
CA PHE A 22 15.62 6.41 10.00
C PHE A 22 15.48 5.12 9.19
N ALA A 23 16.17 5.01 8.06
CA ALA A 23 16.08 3.85 7.20
C ALA A 23 16.64 2.58 7.90
N ARG A 24 17.79 2.68 8.59
CA ARG A 24 18.35 1.57 9.37
C ARG A 24 17.43 1.09 10.49
N LYS A 25 16.71 1.99 11.16
CA LYS A 25 15.73 1.63 12.18
C LYS A 25 14.57 0.83 11.61
N LEU A 26 14.10 1.18 10.41
CA LEU A 26 13.10 0.40 9.69
C LEU A 26 13.63 -1.00 9.33
N GLU A 27 14.85 -1.08 8.80
CA GLU A 27 15.52 -2.35 8.46
C GLU A 27 15.74 -3.24 9.70
N TYR A 28 16.24 -2.66 10.79
CA TYR A 28 16.45 -3.37 12.05
C TYR A 28 15.15 -3.97 12.59
N ASN A 29 14.06 -3.25 12.44
CA ASN A 29 12.73 -3.72 12.78
C ASN A 29 12.10 -4.60 11.70
N ASN A 30 12.85 -5.01 10.67
CA ASN A 30 12.40 -5.85 9.57
C ASN A 30 11.14 -5.29 8.89
N ILE A 31 11.09 -3.97 8.66
CA ILE A 31 10.07 -3.28 7.87
C ILE A 31 10.49 -3.33 6.40
N PRO A 32 9.77 -4.06 5.53
CA PRO A 32 10.15 -4.21 4.14
C PRO A 32 9.76 -2.96 3.35
N MET A 33 10.67 -1.98 3.36
CA MET A 33 10.54 -0.77 2.55
C MET A 33 10.81 -1.07 1.08
N HIS A 34 10.08 -0.39 0.19
CA HIS A 34 10.29 -0.43 -1.26
C HIS A 34 10.82 0.90 -1.78
N SER A 35 10.38 2.03 -1.20
CA SER A 35 10.94 3.35 -1.45
C SER A 35 10.76 4.29 -0.26
N ILE A 36 11.64 5.29 -0.17
CA ILE A 36 11.54 6.41 0.77
C ILE A 36 11.92 7.68 0.01
N ILE A 37 11.04 8.70 0.03
CA ILE A 37 11.35 10.03 -0.48
C ILE A 37 11.07 11.04 0.61
N VAL A 38 12.05 11.90 0.90
CA VAL A 38 11.90 13.04 1.81
C VAL A 38 12.12 14.32 1.03
N MET A 39 11.16 15.23 1.12
CA MET A 39 11.21 16.55 0.51
C MET A 39 11.03 17.61 1.59
N ARG A 40 11.80 18.68 1.55
CA ARG A 40 11.60 19.86 2.37
C ARG A 40 11.74 21.14 1.53
N HIS A 41 10.87 22.12 1.77
CA HIS A 41 10.84 23.38 1.03
C HIS A 41 10.79 23.19 -0.50
N GLY A 42 10.07 22.17 -0.96
CA GLY A 42 9.96 21.83 -2.40
C GLY A 42 11.21 21.19 -3.00
N LYS A 43 12.20 20.80 -2.20
CA LYS A 43 13.46 20.17 -2.64
C LYS A 43 13.58 18.75 -2.07
N ILE A 44 14.01 17.81 -2.90
CA ILE A 44 14.22 16.41 -2.47
C ILE A 44 15.58 16.29 -1.80
N CYS A 45 15.58 15.82 -0.55
CA CYS A 45 16.80 15.57 0.22
C CYS A 45 17.07 14.06 0.47
N MET A 46 16.10 13.19 0.20
CA MET A 46 16.26 11.73 0.13
C MET A 46 15.38 11.17 -0.97
N GLU A 47 15.92 10.27 -1.79
CA GLU A 47 15.16 9.53 -2.81
C GLU A 47 15.76 8.13 -2.95
N SER A 48 15.30 7.20 -2.13
CA SER A 48 15.87 5.87 -1.98
C SER A 48 14.89 4.80 -2.45
N TYR A 49 15.38 3.85 -3.26
CA TYR A 49 14.62 2.71 -3.78
C TYR A 49 15.31 1.42 -3.41
N TYR A 50 14.56 0.47 -2.90
CA TYR A 50 15.07 -0.85 -2.48
C TYR A 50 15.02 -1.80 -3.68
N ALA A 51 16.16 -2.07 -4.28
CA ALA A 51 16.23 -2.92 -5.48
C ALA A 51 15.48 -4.26 -5.27
N PRO A 52 14.64 -4.68 -6.26
CA PRO A 52 14.62 -4.25 -7.65
C PRO A 52 13.71 -3.05 -7.96
N TYR A 53 13.08 -2.43 -6.97
CA TYR A 53 12.31 -1.22 -7.17
C TYR A 53 13.21 -0.06 -7.64
N THR A 54 12.66 0.74 -8.53
CA THR A 54 13.31 1.91 -9.11
C THR A 54 12.36 3.11 -9.07
N ARG A 55 12.86 4.28 -9.46
CA ARG A 55 12.06 5.51 -9.58
C ARG A 55 10.81 5.32 -10.45
N ASP A 56 10.92 4.54 -11.51
CA ASP A 56 9.89 4.37 -12.52
C ASP A 56 9.02 3.12 -12.28
N THR A 57 9.29 2.36 -11.22
CA THR A 57 8.49 1.18 -10.89
C THR A 57 7.12 1.60 -10.41
N LEU A 58 6.07 1.17 -11.11
CA LEU A 58 4.70 1.31 -10.64
C LEU A 58 4.50 0.44 -9.40
N HIS A 59 3.90 1.01 -8.39
CA HIS A 59 3.59 0.35 -7.14
C HIS A 59 2.09 0.39 -6.87
N ARG A 60 1.52 -0.69 -6.34
CA ARG A 60 0.14 -0.70 -5.87
C ARG A 60 -0.02 0.25 -4.69
N MET A 61 -0.81 1.31 -4.88
CA MET A 61 -0.97 2.38 -3.90
C MET A 61 -2.11 2.15 -2.90
N PHE A 62 -2.91 1.09 -3.12
CA PHE A 62 -4.05 0.77 -2.27
C PHE A 62 -4.91 2.02 -2.00
N SER A 63 -5.22 2.29 -0.73
CA SER A 63 -6.14 3.36 -0.34
C SER A 63 -5.64 4.79 -0.56
N VAL A 64 -4.39 5.01 -0.98
CA VAL A 64 -3.96 6.31 -1.54
C VAL A 64 -4.90 6.75 -2.67
N THR A 65 -5.45 5.79 -3.42
CA THR A 65 -6.46 6.02 -4.47
C THR A 65 -7.63 6.87 -3.98
N LYS A 66 -8.04 6.71 -2.72
CA LYS A 66 -9.17 7.44 -2.13
C LYS A 66 -8.96 8.95 -2.13
N SER A 67 -7.75 9.40 -1.85
CA SER A 67 -7.42 10.83 -1.88
C SER A 67 -7.53 11.40 -3.30
N PHE A 68 -7.19 10.61 -4.33
CA PHE A 68 -7.39 11.02 -5.73
C PHE A 68 -8.88 11.11 -6.10
N VAL A 69 -9.72 10.18 -5.61
CA VAL A 69 -11.18 10.31 -5.75
C VAL A 69 -11.68 11.58 -5.08
N SER A 70 -11.20 11.88 -3.88
CA SER A 70 -11.54 13.12 -3.17
C SER A 70 -11.19 14.37 -4.00
N LEU A 71 -9.99 14.41 -4.59
CA LEU A 71 -9.58 15.53 -5.46
C LEU A 71 -10.50 15.65 -6.69
N ALA A 72 -10.92 14.53 -7.29
CA ALA A 72 -11.86 14.53 -8.40
C ALA A 72 -13.25 15.05 -7.99
N ILE A 73 -13.75 14.66 -6.82
CA ILE A 73 -15.02 15.19 -6.26
C ILE A 73 -14.89 16.70 -5.98
N GLY A 74 -13.77 17.16 -5.44
CA GLY A 74 -13.49 18.57 -5.23
C GLY A 74 -13.53 19.39 -6.52
N LEU A 75 -12.97 18.86 -7.61
CA LEU A 75 -13.03 19.47 -8.93
C LEU A 75 -14.46 19.53 -9.48
N LEU A 76 -15.25 18.46 -9.35
CA LEU A 76 -16.65 18.46 -9.79
C LEU A 76 -17.51 19.45 -8.98
N ALA A 77 -17.23 19.61 -7.70
CA ALA A 77 -17.91 20.59 -6.85
C ALA A 77 -17.56 22.03 -7.25
N ASP A 78 -16.28 22.31 -7.54
CA ASP A 78 -15.81 23.62 -8.01
C ASP A 78 -16.39 23.98 -9.40
N GLU A 79 -16.58 22.97 -10.25
CA GLU A 79 -17.26 23.11 -11.54
C GLU A 79 -18.78 23.32 -11.42
N GLY A 80 -19.34 23.24 -10.21
CA GLY A 80 -20.80 23.35 -9.97
C GLY A 80 -21.61 22.16 -10.50
N ARG A 81 -20.99 21.02 -10.75
CA ARG A 81 -21.64 19.80 -11.27
C ARG A 81 -22.28 18.97 -10.18
N ILE A 82 -21.85 19.14 -8.95
CA ILE A 82 -22.36 18.51 -7.73
C ILE A 82 -22.30 19.51 -6.58
N SER A 83 -23.13 19.30 -5.56
CA SER A 83 -22.94 19.82 -4.21
C SER A 83 -22.45 18.69 -3.29
N LEU A 84 -21.59 19.00 -2.33
CA LEU A 84 -21.20 17.99 -1.32
C LEU A 84 -22.38 17.55 -0.45
N ASP A 85 -23.45 18.32 -0.41
CA ASP A 85 -24.67 18.05 0.34
C ASP A 85 -25.75 17.33 -0.50
N ASP A 86 -25.46 17.04 -1.78
CA ASP A 86 -26.34 16.21 -2.62
C ASP A 86 -26.38 14.76 -2.09
N HIS A 87 -27.55 14.12 -2.26
CA HIS A 87 -27.73 12.71 -1.90
C HIS A 87 -27.18 11.80 -3.01
N ILE A 88 -26.32 10.87 -2.64
CA ILE A 88 -25.70 9.96 -3.62
C ILE A 88 -26.72 9.10 -4.37
N ALA A 89 -27.83 8.74 -3.72
CA ALA A 89 -28.90 7.94 -4.33
C ALA A 89 -29.51 8.62 -5.56
N ASP A 90 -29.57 9.95 -5.61
CA ASP A 90 -30.15 10.69 -6.73
C ASP A 90 -29.34 10.53 -8.02
N TYR A 91 -28.08 10.21 -7.91
CA TYR A 91 -27.18 10.00 -9.05
C TYR A 91 -27.18 8.56 -9.61
N PHE A 92 -27.75 7.59 -8.89
CA PHE A 92 -27.73 6.17 -9.27
C PHE A 92 -29.11 5.51 -9.20
N PRO A 93 -30.15 6.07 -9.87
CA PRO A 93 -31.49 5.46 -9.83
C PRO A 93 -31.49 4.04 -10.42
N GLU A 94 -30.61 3.74 -11.38
CA GLU A 94 -30.49 2.42 -12.01
C GLU A 94 -29.82 1.35 -11.14
N LYS A 95 -29.21 1.72 -10.02
CA LYS A 95 -28.58 0.81 -9.05
C LYS A 95 -29.44 0.54 -7.83
N GLN A 96 -30.58 1.22 -7.73
CA GLN A 96 -31.50 1.07 -6.61
C GLN A 96 -32.32 -0.21 -6.73
N PRO A 97 -32.65 -0.89 -5.59
CA PRO A 97 -33.59 -1.99 -5.60
C PRO A 97 -34.98 -1.57 -6.12
N GLU A 98 -35.69 -2.46 -6.81
CA GLU A 98 -37.07 -2.21 -7.28
C GLU A 98 -38.03 -1.83 -6.13
N THR A 99 -37.75 -2.32 -4.93
CA THR A 99 -38.51 -1.99 -3.70
C THR A 99 -38.19 -0.60 -3.15
N GLY A 100 -37.29 0.16 -3.78
CA GLY A 100 -36.75 1.43 -3.31
C GLY A 100 -35.54 1.25 -2.40
N VAL A 101 -34.76 2.32 -2.27
CA VAL A 101 -33.60 2.36 -1.36
C VAL A 101 -34.03 2.49 0.09
N HIS A 102 -33.23 1.94 0.99
CA HIS A 102 -33.40 2.11 2.44
C HIS A 102 -33.37 3.61 2.81
N PRO A 103 -34.23 4.09 3.76
CA PRO A 103 -34.25 5.51 4.14
C PRO A 103 -32.90 6.10 4.52
N TYR A 104 -32.02 5.33 5.18
CA TYR A 104 -30.67 5.79 5.54
C TYR A 104 -29.79 5.99 4.30
N MET A 105 -29.90 5.13 3.30
CA MET A 105 -29.21 5.31 2.02
C MET A 105 -29.71 6.56 1.28
N GLN A 106 -31.03 6.82 1.35
CA GLN A 106 -31.61 8.01 0.73
C GLN A 106 -31.13 9.32 1.36
N MET A 107 -30.77 9.30 2.65
CA MET A 107 -30.26 10.46 3.38
C MET A 107 -28.74 10.67 3.19
N LEU A 108 -28.03 9.69 2.62
CA LEU A 108 -26.58 9.71 2.57
C LEU A 108 -26.07 10.75 1.58
N THR A 109 -25.28 11.72 2.07
CA THR A 109 -24.70 12.79 1.24
C THR A 109 -23.27 12.45 0.80
N ILE A 110 -22.82 13.09 -0.28
CA ILE A 110 -21.43 13.02 -0.78
C ILE A 110 -20.44 13.43 0.33
N ARG A 111 -20.74 14.49 1.10
CA ARG A 111 -19.92 14.93 2.25
C ARG A 111 -19.76 13.84 3.30
N GLN A 112 -20.82 13.13 3.64
CA GLN A 112 -20.77 12.04 4.60
C GLN A 112 -19.92 10.85 4.09
N MET A 113 -19.96 10.58 2.80
CA MET A 113 -19.10 9.57 2.16
C MET A 113 -17.64 9.98 2.18
N LEU A 114 -17.31 11.24 1.84
CA LEU A 114 -15.95 11.79 1.91
C LEU A 114 -15.36 11.71 3.33
N THR A 115 -16.18 11.86 4.36
CA THR A 115 -15.77 11.84 5.76
C THR A 115 -15.87 10.47 6.43
N MET A 116 -16.10 9.41 5.65
CA MET A 116 -16.26 8.04 6.15
C MET A 116 -17.35 7.92 7.24
N ARG A 117 -18.44 8.67 7.10
CA ARG A 117 -19.64 8.60 7.95
C ARG A 117 -20.83 8.11 7.15
N THR A 118 -20.66 6.97 6.47
CA THR A 118 -21.71 6.34 5.64
C THR A 118 -22.79 5.72 6.52
N CYS A 119 -23.64 4.89 5.93
CA CYS A 119 -24.64 4.11 6.65
C CYS A 119 -24.26 2.63 6.79
N HIS A 120 -23.09 2.23 6.33
CA HIS A 120 -22.56 0.86 6.41
C HIS A 120 -21.40 0.77 7.38
N ASP A 121 -21.42 -0.24 8.28
CA ASP A 121 -20.29 -0.54 9.18
C ASP A 121 -19.23 -1.45 8.53
N LYS A 122 -19.54 -2.05 7.39
CA LYS A 122 -18.65 -2.93 6.62
C LYS A 122 -18.75 -2.63 5.13
N ASN A 123 -17.70 -2.97 4.39
CA ASN A 123 -17.69 -2.82 2.94
C ASN A 123 -18.82 -3.61 2.27
N ALA A 124 -19.77 -2.93 1.66
CA ALA A 124 -20.96 -3.53 1.07
C ALA A 124 -20.65 -4.58 0.00
N TYR A 125 -19.63 -4.38 -0.84
CA TYR A 125 -19.28 -5.35 -1.87
C TYR A 125 -18.73 -6.67 -1.29
N LYS A 126 -18.12 -6.66 -0.09
CA LYS A 126 -17.68 -7.89 0.59
C LYS A 126 -18.88 -8.69 1.14
N ILE A 127 -19.96 -8.00 1.49
CA ILE A 127 -21.20 -8.64 1.99
C ILE A 127 -22.06 -9.11 0.81
N GLY A 128 -22.24 -8.25 -0.19
CA GLY A 128 -23.15 -8.50 -1.31
C GLY A 128 -22.68 -9.61 -2.25
N GLY A 129 -21.38 -9.93 -2.27
CA GLY A 129 -20.80 -10.99 -3.13
C GLY A 129 -20.98 -10.77 -4.63
N SER A 130 -21.45 -9.60 -5.06
CA SER A 130 -21.69 -9.25 -6.45
C SER A 130 -20.44 -8.61 -7.09
N PRO A 131 -20.13 -8.89 -8.37
CA PRO A 131 -19.09 -8.19 -9.10
C PRO A 131 -19.42 -6.71 -9.35
N ASP A 132 -20.70 -6.33 -9.33
CA ASP A 132 -21.17 -4.93 -9.35
C ASP A 132 -21.05 -4.32 -7.94
N TRP A 133 -19.90 -3.75 -7.66
CA TRP A 133 -19.63 -3.15 -6.36
C TRP A 133 -20.45 -1.89 -6.08
N VAL A 134 -20.77 -1.10 -7.12
CA VAL A 134 -21.64 0.07 -6.99
C VAL A 134 -23.06 -0.39 -6.67
N GLY A 135 -23.59 -1.39 -7.37
CA GLY A 135 -24.90 -1.98 -7.07
C GLY A 135 -24.97 -2.52 -5.64
N SER A 136 -23.91 -3.20 -5.17
CA SER A 136 -23.83 -3.71 -3.78
C SER A 136 -23.96 -2.58 -2.76
N PHE A 137 -23.40 -1.40 -3.02
CA PHE A 137 -23.47 -0.25 -2.11
C PHE A 137 -24.92 0.20 -1.85
N PHE A 138 -25.81 0.12 -2.86
CA PHE A 138 -27.21 0.51 -2.74
C PHE A 138 -28.14 -0.63 -2.27
N THR A 139 -27.75 -1.89 -2.44
CA THR A 139 -28.61 -3.06 -2.18
C THR A 139 -28.38 -3.72 -0.84
N VAL A 140 -27.16 -3.61 -0.27
CA VAL A 140 -26.86 -4.12 1.07
C VAL A 140 -27.59 -3.24 2.10
N THR A 141 -28.24 -3.90 3.06
CA THR A 141 -29.00 -3.20 4.12
C THR A 141 -28.06 -2.33 4.97
N PRO A 142 -28.36 -1.04 5.15
CA PRO A 142 -27.62 -0.17 6.04
C PRO A 142 -27.68 -0.59 7.50
N ASP A 143 -26.59 -0.36 8.23
CA ASP A 143 -26.45 -0.69 9.65
C ASP A 143 -26.89 0.45 10.58
N HIS A 144 -26.68 1.71 10.15
CA HIS A 144 -26.92 2.90 11.00
C HIS A 144 -27.21 4.16 10.19
N VAL A 145 -27.67 5.20 10.89
CA VAL A 145 -27.96 6.52 10.30
C VAL A 145 -26.67 7.16 9.79
N PRO A 146 -26.60 7.63 8.52
CA PRO A 146 -25.41 8.28 7.99
C PRO A 146 -25.08 9.57 8.75
N GLY A 147 -23.80 9.90 8.83
CA GLY A 147 -23.31 11.06 9.56
C GLY A 147 -23.08 10.85 11.06
N THR A 148 -23.45 9.69 11.62
CA THR A 148 -23.38 9.43 13.08
C THR A 148 -22.05 8.80 13.52
N ASN A 149 -21.53 7.83 12.77
CA ASN A 149 -20.34 7.07 13.11
C ASN A 149 -19.30 7.15 12.03
N PHE A 150 -18.02 7.19 12.43
CA PHE A 150 -16.92 6.89 11.51
C PHE A 150 -16.89 5.38 11.25
N SER A 151 -16.90 5.01 9.97
CA SER A 151 -16.68 3.64 9.52
C SER A 151 -15.89 3.67 8.22
N TYR A 152 -14.67 3.14 8.23
CA TYR A 152 -13.80 3.15 7.04
C TYR A 152 -14.37 2.22 5.97
N ASP A 153 -15.04 2.81 4.98
CA ASP A 153 -15.81 2.13 3.95
C ASP A 153 -15.22 2.35 2.55
N THR A 154 -14.53 1.34 2.05
CA THR A 154 -13.95 1.37 0.69
C THR A 154 -15.02 1.36 -0.40
N ALA A 155 -16.19 0.75 -0.14
CA ALA A 155 -17.29 0.72 -1.11
C ALA A 155 -17.86 2.13 -1.37
N SER A 156 -17.91 2.98 -0.34
CA SER A 156 -18.37 4.35 -0.50
C SER A 156 -17.45 5.15 -1.42
N THR A 157 -16.13 5.04 -1.24
CA THR A 157 -15.18 5.76 -2.11
C THR A 157 -15.19 5.19 -3.53
N HIS A 158 -15.34 3.88 -3.69
CA HIS A 158 -15.53 3.28 -5.01
C HIS A 158 -16.75 3.88 -5.72
N THR A 159 -17.87 4.05 -5.00
CA THR A 159 -19.10 4.66 -5.52
C THR A 159 -18.90 6.15 -5.85
N LEU A 160 -18.11 6.90 -5.06
CA LEU A 160 -17.71 8.26 -5.42
C LEU A 160 -16.86 8.30 -6.71
N GLY A 161 -15.96 7.35 -6.89
CA GLY A 161 -15.20 7.18 -8.14
C GLY A 161 -16.14 6.92 -9.33
N ALA A 162 -17.11 6.02 -9.14
CA ALA A 162 -18.15 5.76 -10.14
C ALA A 162 -19.00 7.00 -10.46
N LEU A 163 -19.27 7.86 -9.48
CA LEU A 163 -19.95 9.14 -9.70
C LEU A 163 -19.14 10.06 -10.63
N VAL A 164 -17.83 10.15 -10.40
CA VAL A 164 -16.93 10.92 -11.28
C VAL A 164 -17.02 10.39 -12.71
N GLU A 165 -16.85 9.08 -12.91
CA GLU A 165 -16.91 8.46 -14.25
C GLU A 165 -18.26 8.64 -14.91
N LYS A 166 -19.36 8.47 -14.17
CA LYS A 166 -20.73 8.68 -14.66
C LYS A 166 -20.97 10.12 -15.13
N LEU A 167 -20.55 11.09 -14.35
CA LEU A 167 -20.79 12.50 -14.68
C LEU A 167 -19.88 12.99 -15.80
N THR A 168 -18.64 12.50 -15.87
CA THR A 168 -17.65 12.99 -16.84
C THR A 168 -17.65 12.21 -18.16
N GLY A 169 -18.11 10.96 -18.14
CA GLY A 169 -17.95 10.02 -19.24
C GLY A 169 -16.50 9.54 -19.46
N MET A 170 -15.61 9.84 -18.52
CA MET A 170 -14.18 9.47 -18.56
C MET A 170 -13.86 8.51 -17.41
N GLU A 171 -12.85 7.67 -17.59
CA GLU A 171 -12.26 6.94 -16.46
C GLU A 171 -11.69 7.92 -15.43
N LEU A 172 -11.70 7.53 -14.15
CA LEU A 172 -11.28 8.40 -13.05
C LEU A 172 -9.90 9.03 -13.27
N LEU A 173 -8.92 8.21 -13.67
CA LEU A 173 -7.56 8.71 -13.89
C LEU A 173 -7.48 9.64 -15.10
N ASP A 174 -8.20 9.34 -16.18
CA ASP A 174 -8.23 10.17 -17.38
C ASP A 174 -8.85 11.55 -17.09
N TYR A 175 -9.94 11.59 -16.31
CA TYR A 175 -10.50 12.86 -15.87
C TYR A 175 -9.46 13.69 -15.10
N LEU A 176 -8.77 13.10 -14.13
CA LEU A 176 -7.74 13.79 -13.36
C LEU A 176 -6.55 14.23 -14.23
N ARG A 177 -6.18 13.44 -15.26
CA ARG A 177 -5.15 13.82 -16.25
C ARG A 177 -5.55 15.09 -17.00
N THR A 178 -6.78 15.17 -17.46
CA THR A 178 -7.25 16.39 -18.18
C THR A 178 -7.26 17.62 -17.29
N LYS A 179 -7.35 17.46 -15.97
CA LYS A 179 -7.43 18.58 -15.03
C LYS A 179 -6.08 19.07 -14.55
N PHE A 180 -5.19 18.15 -14.14
CA PHE A 180 -3.91 18.59 -13.58
C PHE A 180 -2.77 17.55 -13.64
N LEU A 181 -3.05 16.24 -13.71
CA LEU A 181 -1.98 15.25 -13.59
C LEU A 181 -0.98 15.29 -14.75
N ASP A 182 -1.45 15.53 -15.99
CA ASP A 182 -0.57 15.65 -17.14
C ASP A 182 0.34 16.88 -17.05
N GLU A 183 -0.14 17.98 -16.45
CA GLU A 183 0.66 19.17 -16.20
C GLU A 183 1.80 18.90 -15.20
N LEU A 184 1.56 18.01 -14.23
CA LEU A 184 2.59 17.56 -13.29
C LEU A 184 3.59 16.60 -13.93
N GLY A 185 3.30 16.05 -15.10
CA GLY A 185 4.06 14.95 -15.68
C GLY A 185 3.89 13.66 -14.86
N PHE A 186 2.65 13.37 -14.46
CA PHE A 186 2.26 12.09 -13.86
C PHE A 186 2.54 10.95 -14.85
N SER A 187 3.05 9.82 -14.38
CA SER A 187 3.44 8.70 -15.24
C SER A 187 2.32 8.29 -16.19
N LYS A 188 2.64 8.17 -17.47
CA LYS A 188 1.69 7.72 -18.49
C LYS A 188 1.32 6.23 -18.32
N GLU A 189 2.20 5.46 -17.72
CA GLU A 189 2.02 4.03 -17.45
C GLU A 189 1.15 3.79 -16.19
N ALA A 190 0.91 4.82 -15.38
CA ALA A 190 0.04 4.71 -14.21
C ALA A 190 -1.40 4.40 -14.63
N PHE A 191 -2.05 3.52 -13.86
CA PHE A 191 -3.41 3.07 -14.12
C PHE A 191 -4.18 2.81 -12.83
N ILE A 192 -5.49 2.65 -12.95
CA ILE A 192 -6.35 2.18 -11.85
C ILE A 192 -7.00 0.86 -12.29
N LEU A 193 -6.87 -0.18 -11.48
CA LEU A 193 -7.52 -1.47 -11.72
C LEU A 193 -9.04 -1.29 -11.81
N LYS A 194 -9.70 -2.15 -12.57
CA LYS A 194 -11.16 -2.17 -12.68
C LYS A 194 -11.80 -3.04 -11.61
N SER A 195 -13.05 -2.71 -11.25
CA SER A 195 -13.93 -3.59 -10.46
C SER A 195 -14.08 -4.97 -11.13
N PRO A 196 -14.49 -6.02 -10.40
CA PRO A 196 -14.59 -7.36 -10.98
C PRO A 196 -15.51 -7.50 -12.19
N ASP A 197 -16.50 -6.63 -12.33
CA ASP A 197 -17.37 -6.54 -13.51
C ASP A 197 -16.73 -5.80 -14.70
N GLY A 198 -15.51 -5.30 -14.54
CA GLY A 198 -14.74 -4.58 -15.55
C GLY A 198 -15.23 -3.16 -15.90
N LYS A 199 -16.25 -2.65 -15.22
CA LYS A 199 -16.94 -1.42 -15.66
C LYS A 199 -16.38 -0.13 -15.06
N VAL A 200 -16.03 -0.15 -13.79
CA VAL A 200 -15.66 1.06 -13.02
C VAL A 200 -14.24 0.92 -12.50
N SER A 201 -13.50 2.01 -12.48
CA SER A 201 -12.18 2.04 -11.83
C SER A 201 -12.31 1.77 -10.34
N MET A 202 -11.43 0.95 -9.76
CA MET A 202 -11.41 0.64 -8.32
C MET A 202 -10.99 1.90 -7.53
N GLY A 203 -11.87 2.89 -7.46
CA GLY A 203 -11.62 4.20 -6.83
C GLY A 203 -11.22 4.11 -5.35
N GLY A 204 -11.53 3.00 -4.68
CA GLY A 204 -11.16 2.79 -3.28
C GLY A 204 -9.75 2.26 -3.05
N SER A 205 -9.08 1.63 -4.07
CA SER A 205 -7.82 0.92 -3.81
C SER A 205 -7.02 0.53 -5.06
N GLY A 206 -7.46 0.91 -6.27
CA GLY A 206 -6.97 0.31 -7.52
C GLY A 206 -5.74 0.95 -8.14
N MET A 207 -5.26 2.10 -7.65
CA MET A 207 -4.18 2.84 -8.30
C MET A 207 -2.85 2.09 -8.24
N CYS A 208 -2.17 2.07 -9.40
CA CYS A 208 -0.77 1.74 -9.56
C CYS A 208 -0.06 2.96 -10.16
N ALA A 209 0.88 3.52 -9.41
CA ALA A 209 1.61 4.74 -9.75
C ALA A 209 3.03 4.70 -9.18
N THR A 210 3.90 5.60 -9.61
CA THR A 210 5.24 5.71 -9.04
C THR A 210 5.20 6.50 -7.71
N PRO A 211 6.17 6.30 -6.80
CA PRO A 211 6.31 7.15 -5.60
C PRO A 211 6.47 8.64 -5.95
N GLN A 212 7.13 8.95 -7.07
CA GLN A 212 7.28 10.32 -7.57
C GLN A 212 5.95 10.94 -7.99
N ASP A 213 5.05 10.16 -8.58
CA ASP A 213 3.71 10.63 -8.93
C ASP A 213 2.93 11.07 -7.69
N ILE A 214 3.02 10.27 -6.62
CA ILE A 214 2.34 10.57 -5.36
C ILE A 214 2.96 11.80 -4.69
N LEU A 215 4.31 11.94 -4.72
CA LEU A 215 5.00 13.12 -4.24
C LEU A 215 4.51 14.40 -4.94
N LYS A 216 4.42 14.38 -6.28
CA LYS A 216 3.98 15.54 -7.06
C LYS A 216 2.58 16.01 -6.67
N VAL A 217 1.65 15.07 -6.49
CA VAL A 217 0.27 15.40 -6.10
C VAL A 217 0.23 15.92 -4.67
N MET A 218 0.94 15.27 -3.72
CA MET A 218 1.03 15.76 -2.34
C MET A 218 1.66 17.15 -2.27
N TYR A 219 2.68 17.42 -3.07
CA TYR A 219 3.29 18.77 -3.15
C TYR A 219 2.27 19.82 -3.61
N VAL A 220 1.49 19.56 -4.64
CA VAL A 220 0.44 20.51 -5.08
C VAL A 220 -0.63 20.70 -3.99
N VAL A 221 -1.03 19.64 -3.30
CA VAL A 221 -1.96 19.73 -2.17
C VAL A 221 -1.37 20.56 -1.04
N SER A 222 -0.08 20.36 -0.69
CA SER A 222 0.62 21.15 0.35
C SER A 222 0.70 22.64 0.00
N GLN A 223 0.75 22.98 -1.29
CA GLN A 223 0.70 24.34 -1.81
C GLN A 223 -0.73 24.89 -1.98
N ASN A 224 -1.71 24.28 -1.29
CA ASN A 224 -3.12 24.64 -1.37
C ASN A 224 -3.69 24.63 -2.80
N GLY A 225 -3.25 23.65 -3.58
CA GLY A 225 -3.67 23.41 -4.96
C GLY A 225 -2.98 24.28 -6.01
N LYS A 226 -1.91 25.01 -5.66
CA LYS A 226 -1.18 25.90 -6.60
C LYS A 226 0.12 25.26 -7.10
N LEU A 227 0.44 25.55 -8.35
CA LEU A 227 1.73 25.26 -8.95
C LEU A 227 2.14 26.45 -9.83
N GLY A 228 3.33 27.03 -9.57
CA GLY A 228 3.85 28.14 -10.37
C GLY A 228 2.91 29.34 -10.47
N GLY A 229 2.09 29.58 -9.46
CA GLY A 229 1.07 30.64 -9.42
C GLY A 229 -0.30 30.27 -10.02
N LYS A 230 -0.39 29.15 -10.76
CA LYS A 230 -1.65 28.63 -11.32
C LYS A 230 -2.39 27.78 -10.27
N GLN A 231 -3.71 28.01 -10.13
CA GLN A 231 -4.57 27.16 -9.31
C GLN A 231 -4.95 25.92 -10.12
N LEU A 232 -4.52 24.73 -9.67
CA LEU A 232 -4.81 23.45 -10.29
C LEU A 232 -5.93 22.69 -9.57
N LEU A 233 -6.00 22.83 -8.24
CA LEU A 233 -7.02 22.21 -7.39
C LEU A 233 -7.73 23.28 -6.56
N PRO A 234 -9.05 23.16 -6.30
CA PRO A 234 -9.82 24.20 -5.63
C PRO A 234 -9.38 24.40 -4.18
N SER A 235 -8.82 25.58 -3.88
CA SER A 235 -8.25 25.89 -2.56
C SER A 235 -9.25 25.84 -1.42
N GLY A 236 -10.52 26.23 -1.69
CA GLY A 236 -11.59 26.17 -0.70
C GLY A 236 -11.88 24.74 -0.27
N TYR A 237 -11.95 23.80 -1.24
CA TYR A 237 -12.14 22.39 -0.98
C TYR A 237 -10.95 21.79 -0.19
N LEU A 238 -9.73 22.08 -0.62
CA LEU A 238 -8.54 21.55 0.06
C LEU A 238 -8.43 21.98 1.52
N LYS A 239 -8.81 23.20 1.85
CA LYS A 239 -8.83 23.69 3.25
C LYS A 239 -9.79 22.88 4.14
N GLU A 240 -10.91 22.40 3.58
CA GLU A 240 -11.83 21.53 4.30
C GLU A 240 -11.35 20.07 4.28
N ALA A 241 -10.78 19.62 3.16
CA ALA A 241 -10.35 18.25 2.96
C ALA A 241 -9.19 17.84 3.87
N THR A 242 -8.29 18.76 4.19
CA THR A 242 -7.05 18.52 4.95
C THR A 242 -7.15 18.90 6.43
N VAL A 243 -8.36 18.97 6.98
CA VAL A 243 -8.60 19.16 8.42
C VAL A 243 -9.56 18.11 8.95
N LYS A 244 -9.54 17.87 10.25
CA LYS A 244 -10.41 16.89 10.90
C LYS A 244 -11.88 17.21 10.69
N GLN A 245 -12.60 16.32 10.02
CA GLN A 245 -14.04 16.34 9.76
C GLN A 245 -14.78 15.25 10.52
N SER A 246 -14.09 14.14 10.81
CA SER A 246 -14.65 13.02 11.57
C SER A 246 -13.59 12.40 12.50
N ASP A 247 -14.06 11.65 13.49
CA ASP A 247 -13.23 11.07 14.55
C ASP A 247 -13.14 9.55 14.41
N PRO A 248 -11.99 9.01 13.97
CA PRO A 248 -11.74 7.58 13.87
C PRO A 248 -11.34 6.93 15.20
N TYR A 249 -11.33 7.65 16.32
CA TYR A 249 -10.88 7.15 17.61
C TYR A 249 -11.61 5.85 18.01
N GLY A 250 -10.83 4.85 18.39
CA GLY A 250 -11.34 3.51 18.75
C GLY A 250 -11.79 2.65 17.56
N LYS A 251 -11.67 3.14 16.33
CA LYS A 251 -12.01 2.44 15.08
C LYS A 251 -10.79 2.05 14.24
N SER A 252 -9.61 2.64 14.53
CA SER A 252 -8.35 2.31 13.89
C SER A 252 -7.38 1.65 14.88
N GLY A 253 -6.43 0.87 14.33
CA GLY A 253 -5.45 0.10 15.10
C GLY A 253 -4.15 0.85 15.41
N THR A 254 -3.91 2.05 14.83
CA THR A 254 -2.69 2.81 15.02
C THR A 254 -2.97 4.18 15.62
N TRP A 255 -1.99 4.72 16.36
CA TRP A 255 -2.13 6.04 17.00
C TRP A 255 -2.29 7.16 15.97
N GLU A 256 -1.53 7.11 14.88
CA GLU A 256 -1.61 8.13 13.83
C GLU A 256 -2.97 8.15 13.13
N GLU A 257 -3.54 6.99 12.84
CA GLU A 257 -4.87 6.90 12.23
C GLU A 257 -6.01 7.36 13.16
N MET A 258 -5.76 7.50 14.48
CA MET A 258 -6.74 7.98 15.45
C MET A 258 -6.79 9.51 15.56
N GLN A 259 -5.92 10.26 14.87
CA GLN A 259 -5.84 11.72 15.01
C GLN A 259 -7.04 12.43 14.36
N GLY A 260 -7.61 11.87 13.34
CA GLY A 260 -8.76 12.43 12.62
C GLY A 260 -8.83 12.00 11.16
N TYR A 261 -9.95 12.34 10.52
CA TYR A 261 -10.15 12.08 9.10
C TYR A 261 -10.83 13.28 8.44
N GLY A 262 -10.27 13.74 7.32
CA GLY A 262 -10.81 14.81 6.50
C GLY A 262 -11.68 14.28 5.35
N TYR A 263 -11.57 14.86 4.14
CA TYR A 263 -12.21 14.34 2.94
C TYR A 263 -11.29 13.34 2.24
N GLN A 264 -11.24 12.10 2.73
CA GLN A 264 -10.35 11.02 2.27
C GLN A 264 -8.86 11.31 2.52
N PHE A 265 -8.56 12.09 3.57
CA PHE A 265 -7.22 12.36 4.09
C PHE A 265 -7.19 11.93 5.56
N TRP A 266 -6.20 11.17 5.95
CA TRP A 266 -5.94 10.90 7.36
C TRP A 266 -5.21 12.07 7.99
N MET A 267 -5.64 12.47 9.18
CA MET A 267 -4.88 13.41 9.99
C MET A 267 -3.80 12.67 10.77
N THR A 268 -2.67 13.31 10.99
CA THR A 268 -1.56 12.75 11.78
C THR A 268 -1.23 13.68 12.94
N THR A 269 -0.38 13.22 13.88
CA THR A 269 0.25 14.12 14.85
C THR A 269 1.04 15.22 14.12
N HIS A 270 1.49 16.22 14.84
CA HIS A 270 2.23 17.39 14.29
C HIS A 270 1.46 18.16 13.19
N ASN A 271 0.13 18.25 13.33
CA ASN A 271 -0.75 18.95 12.38
C ASN A 271 -0.64 18.43 10.94
N GLY A 272 -0.11 17.22 10.75
CA GLY A 272 0.07 16.62 9.45
C GLY A 272 -1.22 16.04 8.88
N TYR A 273 -1.20 15.78 7.56
CA TYR A 273 -2.21 15.01 6.87
C TYR A 273 -1.58 14.10 5.80
N ALA A 274 -2.26 13.02 5.49
CA ALA A 274 -1.70 11.94 4.68
C ALA A 274 -2.66 11.38 3.63
N PHE A 275 -2.11 11.06 2.45
CA PHE A 275 -2.60 9.95 1.64
C PHE A 275 -2.13 8.68 2.31
N PHE A 276 -3.03 7.75 2.54
CA PHE A 276 -2.72 6.53 3.27
C PHE A 276 -3.20 5.30 2.52
N GLY A 277 -2.31 4.34 2.31
CA GLY A 277 -2.59 3.04 1.71
C GLY A 277 -2.08 1.90 2.57
N MET A 278 -2.81 0.79 2.55
CA MET A 278 -2.44 -0.44 3.24
C MET A 278 -1.00 -0.83 2.95
N GLY A 279 -0.29 -1.35 3.95
CA GLY A 279 1.09 -1.83 3.78
C GLY A 279 2.17 -0.76 3.90
N GLY A 280 1.82 0.50 4.19
CA GLY A 280 2.80 1.59 4.33
C GLY A 280 3.00 2.42 3.05
N GLN A 281 1.97 2.47 2.19
CA GLN A 281 1.90 3.42 1.09
C GLN A 281 1.46 4.75 1.67
N LEU A 282 2.38 5.66 1.90
CA LEU A 282 2.12 6.94 2.57
C LEU A 282 2.64 8.10 1.73
N ALA A 283 1.91 9.21 1.74
CA ALA A 283 2.45 10.52 1.43
C ALA A 283 1.91 11.46 2.51
N ILE A 284 2.81 11.98 3.32
CA ILE A 284 2.47 12.76 4.51
C ILE A 284 3.08 14.14 4.37
N TYR A 285 2.28 15.16 4.60
CA TYR A 285 2.77 16.55 4.71
C TYR A 285 2.66 17.03 6.14
N TYR A 286 3.73 17.61 6.64
CA TYR A 286 3.84 18.24 7.95
C TYR A 286 4.02 19.76 7.78
N PRO A 287 2.94 20.55 7.92
CA PRO A 287 2.97 22.00 7.65
C PRO A 287 3.96 22.76 8.54
N ASP A 288 4.10 22.34 9.81
CA ASP A 288 4.93 23.05 10.80
C ASP A 288 6.43 23.06 10.43
N LYS A 289 6.87 22.10 9.63
CA LYS A 289 8.26 21.93 9.18
C LYS A 289 8.42 22.02 7.66
N ASP A 290 7.31 22.20 6.94
CA ASP A 290 7.26 22.18 5.47
C ASP A 290 8.00 20.96 4.90
N VAL A 291 7.67 19.77 5.39
CA VAL A 291 8.28 18.51 4.98
C VAL A 291 7.24 17.53 4.48
N ILE A 292 7.58 16.82 3.39
CA ILE A 292 6.81 15.72 2.83
C ILE A 292 7.63 14.43 2.96
N LEU A 293 7.00 13.39 3.52
CA LEU A 293 7.51 12.03 3.52
C LEU A 293 6.64 11.17 2.59
N VAL A 294 7.25 10.51 1.61
CA VAL A 294 6.58 9.48 0.79
C VAL A 294 7.25 8.14 1.03
N THR A 295 6.45 7.12 1.31
CA THR A 295 6.94 5.75 1.46
C THR A 295 6.10 4.78 0.64
N THR A 296 6.76 3.73 0.15
CA THR A 296 6.11 2.50 -0.27
C THR A 296 6.76 1.33 0.46
N ALA A 297 5.97 0.38 0.91
CA ALA A 297 6.41 -0.74 1.74
C ALA A 297 5.40 -1.90 1.67
N ASP A 298 5.72 -3.02 2.29
CA ASP A 298 4.75 -4.08 2.55
C ASP A 298 4.78 -4.54 4.02
N VAL A 299 4.09 -3.80 4.86
CA VAL A 299 3.85 -4.18 6.27
C VAL A 299 2.49 -4.83 6.49
N GLN A 300 1.85 -5.34 5.43
CA GLN A 300 0.60 -6.07 5.56
C GLN A 300 0.75 -7.25 6.53
N GLY A 301 -0.29 -7.53 7.31
CA GLY A 301 -0.26 -8.59 8.33
C GLY A 301 0.65 -8.33 9.54
N ARG A 302 1.37 -7.21 9.58
CA ARG A 302 2.21 -6.81 10.72
C ARG A 302 1.51 -5.76 11.57
N GLN A 303 1.04 -6.16 12.72
CA GLN A 303 0.44 -5.22 13.66
C GLN A 303 1.42 -4.11 14.05
N GLY A 304 1.00 -2.85 13.96
CA GLY A 304 1.84 -1.70 14.26
C GLY A 304 2.94 -1.39 13.23
N GLY A 305 3.01 -2.13 12.10
CA GLY A 305 4.07 -1.93 11.11
C GLY A 305 4.08 -0.53 10.51
N VAL A 306 2.90 0.04 10.22
CA VAL A 306 2.78 1.41 9.73
C VAL A 306 3.16 2.42 10.81
N GLN A 307 2.75 2.20 12.07
CA GLN A 307 3.12 3.09 13.18
C GLN A 307 4.64 3.19 13.35
N LEU A 308 5.37 2.07 13.16
CA LEU A 308 6.83 2.09 13.21
C LEU A 308 7.48 2.99 12.15
N ILE A 309 6.84 3.18 10.98
CA ILE A 309 7.33 4.14 9.96
C ILE A 309 7.21 5.57 10.49
N TYR A 310 6.07 5.92 11.09
CA TYR A 310 5.87 7.23 11.72
C TYR A 310 6.85 7.47 12.87
N ASP A 311 6.91 6.52 13.81
CA ASP A 311 7.75 6.64 15.00
C ASP A 311 9.23 6.80 14.63
N ALA A 312 9.72 5.99 13.69
CA ALA A 312 11.09 6.09 13.22
C ALA A 312 11.37 7.45 12.56
N PHE A 313 10.43 7.96 11.74
CA PHE A 313 10.59 9.28 11.12
C PHE A 313 10.58 10.40 12.17
N TYR A 314 9.68 10.35 13.15
CA TYR A 314 9.62 11.35 14.22
C TYR A 314 10.88 11.36 15.08
N GLU A 315 11.37 10.20 15.46
CA GLU A 315 12.52 10.08 16.35
C GLU A 315 13.84 10.44 15.67
N GLU A 316 14.04 9.96 14.42
CA GLU A 316 15.34 10.08 13.76
C GLU A 316 15.46 11.33 12.86
N VAL A 317 14.33 11.87 12.37
CA VAL A 317 14.36 12.98 11.41
C VAL A 317 13.58 14.19 11.94
N TYR A 318 12.26 14.06 12.13
CA TYR A 318 11.36 15.19 12.36
C TYR A 318 11.74 16.04 13.59
N SER A 319 12.06 15.40 14.72
CA SER A 319 12.44 16.08 15.96
C SER A 319 13.79 16.81 15.87
N HIS A 320 14.60 16.48 14.88
CA HIS A 320 15.93 17.04 14.65
C HIS A 320 16.00 18.01 13.47
N ILE A 321 14.88 18.29 12.80
CA ILE A 321 14.83 19.28 11.73
C ILE A 321 15.22 20.65 12.28
N ASP A 322 16.14 21.32 11.58
CA ASP A 322 16.80 22.59 11.95
C ASP A 322 17.77 22.49 13.14
N ALA A 323 18.04 21.31 13.67
CA ALA A 323 19.05 21.12 14.70
C ALA A 323 20.48 20.95 14.13
N CYS A 324 20.59 20.55 12.85
CA CYS A 324 21.87 20.43 12.17
C CYS A 324 22.30 21.76 11.56
N THR A 325 23.59 22.10 11.70
CA THR A 325 24.23 23.20 11.00
C THR A 325 25.20 22.62 9.99
N TYR A 326 24.98 22.92 8.72
CA TYR A 326 25.95 22.55 7.67
C TYR A 326 27.26 23.34 7.89
N ASN A 327 28.35 22.63 8.14
CA ASN A 327 29.68 23.19 8.41
C ASN A 327 30.62 23.14 7.20
N GLY A 328 30.13 22.72 6.02
CA GLY A 328 30.92 22.54 4.80
C GLY A 328 31.61 21.19 4.68
N ASP A 329 31.44 20.29 5.64
CA ASP A 329 31.93 18.90 5.59
C ASP A 329 30.89 18.00 4.89
N ASN A 330 31.26 17.37 3.80
CA ASN A 330 30.38 16.50 3.01
C ASN A 330 30.52 15.01 3.37
N SER A 331 31.30 14.65 4.40
CA SER A 331 31.56 13.23 4.73
C SER A 331 30.29 12.46 5.06
N ASP A 332 29.37 13.04 5.80
CA ASP A 332 28.09 12.43 6.17
C ASP A 332 27.19 12.26 4.93
N TYR A 333 27.21 13.23 4.02
CA TYR A 333 26.47 13.15 2.76
C TYR A 333 27.05 12.08 1.82
N GLU A 334 28.37 11.93 1.75
CA GLU A 334 29.00 10.86 0.97
C GLU A 334 28.63 9.48 1.52
N GLU A 335 28.59 9.30 2.84
CA GLU A 335 28.11 8.08 3.48
C GLU A 335 26.62 7.85 3.14
N PHE A 336 25.81 8.89 3.22
CA PHE A 336 24.40 8.83 2.88
C PHE A 336 24.16 8.42 1.42
N GLN A 337 24.89 8.98 0.46
CA GLN A 337 24.79 8.58 -0.95
C GLN A 337 25.15 7.09 -1.17
N LYS A 338 26.21 6.60 -0.52
CA LYS A 338 26.58 5.18 -0.58
C LYS A 338 25.47 4.32 0.02
N PHE A 339 24.90 4.78 1.11
CA PHE A 339 23.78 4.11 1.76
C PHE A 339 22.56 4.04 0.84
N GLU A 340 22.10 5.16 0.26
CA GLU A 340 20.97 5.18 -0.68
C GLU A 340 21.13 4.20 -1.84
N ASN A 341 22.30 4.21 -2.48
CA ASN A 341 22.60 3.40 -3.67
C ASN A 341 22.74 1.90 -3.37
N SER A 342 22.84 1.49 -2.11
CA SER A 342 23.03 0.09 -1.71
C SER A 342 21.73 -0.59 -1.24
N ARG A 343 20.59 0.08 -1.32
CA ARG A 343 19.31 -0.46 -0.79
C ARG A 343 18.81 -1.64 -1.60
N GLN A 344 18.39 -2.68 -0.90
CA GLN A 344 17.82 -3.90 -1.48
C GLN A 344 16.64 -4.37 -0.60
N LEU A 345 15.69 -5.07 -1.19
CA LEU A 345 14.62 -5.72 -0.45
C LEU A 345 15.19 -6.62 0.65
N LEU A 346 14.60 -6.51 1.85
CA LEU A 346 15.00 -7.31 2.99
C LEU A 346 14.80 -8.79 2.72
N VAL A 347 15.82 -9.57 3.02
CA VAL A 347 15.77 -11.04 2.98
C VAL A 347 15.08 -11.60 4.23
N GLN A 348 14.68 -12.86 4.17
CA GLN A 348 14.18 -13.56 5.35
C GLN A 348 15.30 -13.66 6.41
N PRO A 349 15.11 -13.08 7.61
CA PRO A 349 16.11 -13.16 8.66
C PRO A 349 16.17 -14.54 9.33
N GLY A 350 17.37 -14.98 9.70
CA GLY A 350 17.66 -16.24 10.37
C GLY A 350 19.07 -16.73 10.02
N GLU A 351 19.34 -18.02 10.24
CA GLU A 351 20.60 -18.65 9.87
C GLU A 351 20.56 -19.07 8.38
N TYR A 352 21.67 -18.87 7.67
CA TYR A 352 21.77 -19.20 6.25
C TYR A 352 22.50 -20.51 5.96
N SER A 353 22.85 -21.27 7.00
CA SER A 353 23.42 -22.60 6.93
C SER A 353 22.80 -23.48 8.01
N SER A 354 22.65 -24.78 7.73
CA SER A 354 22.16 -25.77 8.71
C SER A 354 22.55 -27.19 8.31
N ASP A 355 22.81 -28.03 9.28
CA ASP A 355 23.02 -29.47 9.07
C ASP A 355 21.76 -30.16 8.52
N LEU A 356 20.62 -29.55 8.67
CA LEU A 356 19.35 -30.00 8.09
C LEU A 356 19.43 -30.21 6.58
N VAL A 357 20.21 -29.36 5.87
CA VAL A 357 20.39 -29.45 4.41
C VAL A 357 20.84 -30.85 4.01
N SER A 358 21.81 -31.43 4.73
CA SER A 358 22.31 -32.76 4.41
C SER A 358 21.26 -33.87 4.53
N LYS A 359 20.21 -33.66 5.30
CA LYS A 359 19.15 -34.63 5.56
C LYS A 359 17.98 -34.50 4.57
N ILE A 360 17.69 -33.28 4.09
CA ILE A 360 16.50 -33.00 3.27
C ILE A 360 16.81 -32.75 1.80
N ASN A 361 18.05 -32.49 1.44
CA ASN A 361 18.45 -32.20 0.04
C ASN A 361 18.12 -33.36 -0.91
N GLY A 362 17.24 -33.08 -1.87
CA GLY A 362 16.81 -34.08 -2.86
C GLY A 362 15.72 -35.05 -2.36
N GLN A 363 15.36 -35.00 -1.08
CA GLN A 363 14.31 -35.85 -0.52
C GLN A 363 12.92 -35.37 -0.97
N SER A 364 12.02 -36.33 -1.29
CA SER A 364 10.63 -36.06 -1.68
C SER A 364 9.68 -36.52 -0.58
N TYR A 365 8.62 -35.72 -0.37
CA TYR A 365 7.58 -36.01 0.62
C TYR A 365 6.22 -36.04 -0.08
N GLU A 366 5.35 -36.98 0.29
CA GLU A 366 3.99 -37.10 -0.22
C GLU A 366 2.97 -36.74 0.85
N PHE A 367 1.84 -36.21 0.42
CA PHE A 367 0.76 -35.72 1.27
C PHE A 367 -0.57 -36.33 0.87
N ASP A 368 -1.40 -36.59 1.87
CA ASP A 368 -2.82 -36.84 1.69
C ASP A 368 -3.56 -35.53 1.35
N ASP A 369 -4.89 -35.63 1.12
CA ASP A 369 -5.76 -34.49 0.82
C ASP A 369 -5.60 -33.39 1.88
N ASN A 370 -5.41 -32.14 1.45
CA ASN A 370 -5.07 -31.02 2.35
C ASN A 370 -5.60 -29.67 1.82
N PRO A 371 -5.66 -28.61 2.67
CA PRO A 371 -6.22 -27.32 2.28
C PRO A 371 -5.54 -26.62 1.10
N CYS A 372 -4.25 -26.90 0.84
CA CYS A 372 -3.49 -26.28 -0.24
C CYS A 372 -3.48 -27.15 -1.51
N GLY A 373 -4.08 -28.35 -1.50
CA GLY A 373 -4.11 -29.29 -2.63
C GLY A 373 -2.73 -29.75 -3.08
N VAL A 374 -1.70 -29.66 -2.21
CA VAL A 374 -0.33 -30.07 -2.51
C VAL A 374 -0.22 -31.58 -2.33
N THR A 375 0.23 -32.32 -3.36
CA THR A 375 0.38 -33.77 -3.34
C THR A 375 1.78 -34.24 -3.01
N ASP A 376 2.79 -33.47 -3.39
CA ASP A 376 4.19 -33.76 -3.09
C ASP A 376 5.06 -32.49 -3.08
N ILE A 377 6.18 -32.57 -2.35
CA ILE A 377 7.22 -31.55 -2.35
C ILE A 377 8.60 -32.19 -2.43
N LYS A 378 9.56 -31.40 -2.91
CA LYS A 378 10.98 -31.70 -2.84
C LYS A 378 11.78 -30.40 -2.67
N LEU A 379 12.82 -30.42 -1.85
CA LEU A 379 13.82 -29.35 -1.75
C LEU A 379 15.14 -29.78 -2.36
N THR A 380 15.77 -28.88 -3.10
CA THR A 380 17.17 -29.04 -3.52
C THR A 380 17.95 -27.81 -3.15
N PHE A 381 19.23 -27.97 -2.81
CA PHE A 381 20.16 -26.90 -2.46
C PHE A 381 21.41 -26.98 -3.31
N ASN A 382 21.91 -25.81 -3.75
CA ASN A 382 23.14 -25.64 -4.46
C ASN A 382 23.85 -24.38 -3.95
N GLY A 383 24.78 -24.53 -3.01
CA GLY A 383 25.41 -23.40 -2.35
C GLY A 383 24.44 -22.59 -1.52
N ASP A 384 24.36 -21.30 -1.82
CA ASP A 384 23.48 -20.32 -1.17
C ASP A 384 22.12 -20.16 -1.87
N GLU A 385 21.74 -21.09 -2.75
CA GLU A 385 20.43 -21.15 -3.41
C GLU A 385 19.75 -22.47 -3.17
N GLY A 386 18.42 -22.45 -3.22
CA GLY A 386 17.58 -23.64 -3.17
C GLY A 386 16.39 -23.54 -4.09
N THR A 387 15.76 -24.68 -4.35
CA THR A 387 14.52 -24.78 -5.12
C THR A 387 13.52 -25.60 -4.33
N PHE A 388 12.34 -25.03 -4.13
CA PHE A 388 11.16 -25.68 -3.59
C PHE A 388 10.30 -26.16 -4.76
N PHE A 389 10.28 -27.46 -5.00
CA PHE A 389 9.40 -28.12 -5.96
C PHE A 389 8.14 -28.54 -5.23
N TYR A 390 6.99 -28.31 -5.83
CA TYR A 390 5.71 -28.78 -5.33
C TYR A 390 4.74 -29.11 -6.46
N THR A 391 3.83 -30.02 -6.22
CA THR A 391 2.75 -30.39 -7.15
C THR A 391 1.41 -30.05 -6.48
N ASN A 392 0.54 -29.35 -7.18
CA ASN A 392 -0.81 -29.05 -6.76
C ASN A 392 -1.81 -29.31 -7.91
N ALA A 393 -3.07 -28.86 -7.78
CA ALA A 393 -4.11 -29.07 -8.78
C ALA A 393 -3.82 -28.41 -10.15
N THR A 394 -2.94 -27.41 -10.22
CA THR A 394 -2.55 -26.70 -11.45
C THR A 394 -1.32 -27.31 -12.13
N GLY A 395 -0.57 -28.18 -11.43
CA GLY A 395 0.58 -28.91 -11.99
C GLY A 395 1.82 -28.92 -11.11
N ASN A 396 2.97 -29.09 -11.76
CA ASN A 396 4.28 -29.09 -11.11
C ASN A 396 4.88 -27.70 -11.15
N HIS A 397 5.40 -27.26 -10.02
CA HIS A 397 5.94 -25.92 -9.82
C HIS A 397 7.34 -25.93 -9.24
N GLU A 398 8.09 -24.87 -9.55
CA GLU A 398 9.43 -24.60 -9.02
C GLU A 398 9.47 -23.18 -8.48
N LEU A 399 9.87 -23.04 -7.24
CA LEU A 399 10.11 -21.74 -6.59
C LEU A 399 11.57 -21.69 -6.13
N HIS A 400 12.38 -20.87 -6.79
CA HIS A 400 13.79 -20.67 -6.41
C HIS A 400 13.88 -19.68 -5.26
N PHE A 401 14.81 -19.89 -4.34
CA PHE A 401 15.05 -18.98 -3.21
C PHE A 401 16.55 -18.88 -2.88
N GLY A 402 16.95 -17.77 -2.26
CA GLY A 402 18.31 -17.58 -1.79
C GLY A 402 18.41 -17.67 -0.27
N LEU A 403 19.53 -18.16 0.23
CA LEU A 403 19.92 -18.10 1.64
C LEU A 403 20.76 -16.83 1.84
N GLY A 404 20.20 -15.83 2.53
CA GLY A 404 20.84 -14.53 2.73
C GLY A 404 20.77 -13.58 1.54
N LYS A 405 20.07 -13.94 0.46
CA LYS A 405 19.82 -13.11 -0.71
C LYS A 405 18.41 -13.37 -1.27
N ASN A 406 17.87 -12.44 -2.06
CA ASN A 406 16.65 -12.66 -2.82
C ASN A 406 16.99 -13.27 -4.19
N VAL A 407 16.20 -14.25 -4.63
CA VAL A 407 16.17 -14.73 -6.03
C VAL A 407 14.93 -14.17 -6.69
N PHE A 408 15.11 -13.40 -7.77
CA PHE A 408 14.01 -12.77 -8.49
C PHE A 408 13.53 -13.64 -9.64
N GLN A 409 12.22 -13.84 -9.72
CA GLN A 409 11.57 -14.71 -10.70
C GLN A 409 10.10 -14.32 -10.85
N ASN A 410 9.38 -15.03 -11.74
CA ASN A 410 7.92 -14.99 -11.75
C ASN A 410 7.39 -16.07 -10.80
N PHE A 411 6.40 -15.70 -9.97
CA PHE A 411 5.74 -16.65 -9.08
C PHE A 411 4.95 -17.69 -9.93
N PRO A 412 5.07 -18.98 -9.65
CA PRO A 412 4.32 -20.01 -10.33
C PRO A 412 2.80 -19.71 -10.33
N ASP A 413 2.09 -20.15 -11.36
CA ASP A 413 0.65 -19.98 -11.61
C ASP A 413 0.20 -18.55 -11.91
N TYR A 414 0.61 -17.57 -11.12
CA TYR A 414 0.16 -16.17 -11.24
C TYR A 414 1.00 -15.31 -12.17
N ASN A 415 2.21 -15.75 -12.48
CA ASN A 415 3.18 -15.00 -13.30
C ASN A 415 3.50 -13.59 -12.76
N PHE A 416 3.22 -13.31 -11.48
CA PHE A 416 3.64 -12.09 -10.82
C PHE A 416 5.13 -12.11 -10.54
N LYS A 417 5.80 -10.98 -10.74
CA LYS A 417 7.20 -10.82 -10.33
C LYS A 417 7.30 -10.98 -8.81
N CYS A 418 8.30 -11.73 -8.36
CA CYS A 418 8.56 -11.92 -6.94
C CYS A 418 10.06 -12.03 -6.65
N GLY A 419 10.41 -11.76 -5.41
CA GLY A 419 11.71 -12.07 -4.82
C GLY A 419 11.54 -13.10 -3.70
N ALA A 420 12.30 -14.19 -3.73
CA ALA A 420 12.23 -15.23 -2.69
C ALA A 420 13.55 -15.40 -1.97
N SER A 421 13.49 -15.44 -0.64
CA SER A 421 14.63 -15.73 0.24
C SER A 421 14.21 -16.69 1.35
N ALA A 422 15.16 -17.40 1.91
CA ALA A 422 14.90 -18.34 2.99
C ALA A 422 15.96 -18.25 4.09
N ALA A 423 15.57 -18.71 5.27
CA ALA A 423 16.47 -18.87 6.40
C ALA A 423 16.02 -20.02 7.30
N PHE A 424 16.96 -20.64 7.96
CA PHE A 424 16.70 -21.61 9.02
C PHE A 424 16.35 -20.87 10.32
N ARG A 425 15.20 -21.22 10.92
CA ARG A 425 14.68 -20.59 12.14
C ARG A 425 14.93 -21.41 13.39
N ALA A 426 15.16 -22.70 13.20
CA ALA A 426 15.54 -23.67 14.22
C ALA A 426 16.27 -24.84 13.51
N ASP A 427 16.79 -25.79 14.29
CA ASP A 427 17.56 -26.92 13.79
C ASP A 427 16.82 -27.80 12.79
N ASN A 428 15.50 -27.75 12.81
CA ASN A 428 14.61 -28.56 11.96
C ASN A 428 13.61 -27.74 11.15
N ASN A 429 13.77 -26.41 11.07
CA ASN A 429 12.83 -25.54 10.37
C ASN A 429 13.51 -24.64 9.33
N LEU A 430 12.99 -24.68 8.11
CA LEU A 430 13.28 -23.73 7.02
C LEU A 430 12.06 -22.85 6.79
N LEU A 431 12.24 -21.52 6.76
CA LEU A 431 11.21 -20.55 6.38
C LEU A 431 11.61 -19.87 5.07
N ILE A 432 10.77 -20.03 4.06
CA ILE A 432 10.86 -19.31 2.78
C ILE A 432 9.89 -18.14 2.83
N LYS A 433 10.38 -16.94 2.52
CA LYS A 433 9.60 -15.72 2.32
C LYS A 433 9.58 -15.39 0.84
N VAL A 434 8.38 -15.22 0.27
CA VAL A 434 8.17 -14.75 -1.09
C VAL A 434 7.56 -13.36 -1.01
N GLN A 435 8.19 -12.38 -1.65
CA GLN A 435 7.73 -10.99 -1.73
C GLN A 435 7.21 -10.75 -3.15
N ILE A 436 5.92 -10.49 -3.31
CA ILE A 436 5.31 -10.14 -4.59
C ILE A 436 5.59 -8.66 -4.85
N ILE A 437 6.18 -8.36 -6.00
CA ILE A 437 6.69 -7.02 -6.39
C ILE A 437 6.14 -6.60 -7.76
N ASP A 438 4.84 -6.79 -7.95
CA ASP A 438 4.12 -6.53 -9.19
C ASP A 438 2.94 -5.58 -8.95
N SER A 439 1.94 -5.60 -9.84
CA SER A 439 0.66 -4.89 -9.68
C SER A 439 -0.14 -5.34 -8.45
N SER A 440 0.14 -6.52 -7.91
CA SER A 440 -0.18 -6.91 -6.53
C SER A 440 1.06 -6.79 -5.66
N VAL A 441 0.87 -6.47 -4.39
CA VAL A 441 1.93 -6.38 -3.38
C VAL A 441 1.50 -7.19 -2.17
N GLY A 442 2.37 -8.08 -1.73
CA GLY A 442 2.11 -8.93 -0.56
C GLY A 442 3.21 -9.93 -0.33
N ASN A 443 3.12 -10.61 0.79
CA ASN A 443 4.08 -11.64 1.17
C ASN A 443 3.40 -13.00 1.27
N MET A 444 4.17 -14.04 0.94
CA MET A 444 3.83 -15.43 1.23
C MET A 444 4.94 -16.05 2.06
N TYR A 445 4.57 -16.83 3.03
CA TYR A 445 5.49 -17.59 3.89
C TYR A 445 5.23 -19.07 3.72
N ILE A 446 6.31 -19.84 3.48
CA ILE A 446 6.29 -21.30 3.42
C ILE A 446 7.24 -21.78 4.50
N SER A 447 6.70 -22.34 5.60
CA SER A 447 7.48 -22.90 6.69
C SER A 447 7.47 -24.42 6.58
N LEU A 448 8.66 -25.01 6.59
CA LEU A 448 8.85 -26.46 6.52
C LEU A 448 9.55 -26.92 7.79
N SER A 449 8.88 -27.74 8.59
CA SER A 449 9.39 -28.30 9.84
C SER A 449 9.50 -29.83 9.74
N TYR A 450 10.68 -30.37 10.04
CA TYR A 450 11.02 -31.77 9.86
C TYR A 450 11.18 -32.49 11.19
N ILE A 451 10.57 -33.67 11.31
CA ILE A 451 10.78 -34.60 12.43
C ILE A 451 10.82 -36.02 11.86
N ASP A 452 11.92 -36.72 12.06
CA ASP A 452 12.15 -38.06 11.49
C ASP A 452 11.85 -38.10 9.98
N ASP A 453 10.94 -38.95 9.54
CA ASP A 453 10.50 -39.11 8.15
C ASP A 453 9.32 -38.18 7.79
N TYR A 454 8.95 -37.25 8.64
CA TYR A 454 7.79 -36.36 8.42
C TYR A 454 8.22 -34.92 8.20
N VAL A 455 7.44 -34.23 7.35
CA VAL A 455 7.49 -32.78 7.18
C VAL A 455 6.12 -32.18 7.45
N THR A 456 6.08 -31.09 8.21
CA THR A 456 4.90 -30.23 8.30
C THR A 456 5.16 -28.98 7.50
N VAL A 457 4.26 -28.69 6.58
CA VAL A 457 4.26 -27.49 5.74
C VAL A 457 3.18 -26.54 6.25
N MET A 458 3.54 -25.30 6.51
CA MET A 458 2.61 -24.21 6.72
C MET A 458 2.80 -23.21 5.59
N MET A 459 1.79 -23.00 4.78
CA MET A 459 1.72 -21.92 3.81
C MET A 459 0.81 -20.83 4.38
N ARG A 460 1.24 -19.57 4.29
CA ARG A 460 0.46 -18.43 4.74
C ARG A 460 0.64 -17.26 3.79
N LYS A 461 -0.44 -16.85 3.19
CA LYS A 461 -0.48 -15.63 2.38
C LYS A 461 -0.82 -14.41 3.25
N ILE A 462 -0.28 -13.25 2.89
CA ILE A 462 -0.61 -11.94 3.50
C ILE A 462 -1.10 -10.97 2.42
N GLU A 463 -1.28 -11.43 1.20
CA GLU A 463 -1.88 -10.66 0.12
C GLU A 463 -3.43 -10.72 0.23
N GLU A 464 -4.14 -9.61 -0.09
CA GLU A 464 -5.60 -9.52 0.15
C GLU A 464 -6.42 -10.30 -0.88
N SER A 465 -6.02 -10.31 -2.15
CA SER A 465 -6.90 -10.67 -3.27
C SER A 465 -6.56 -11.99 -3.96
N TYR A 466 -5.31 -12.46 -3.85
CA TYR A 466 -4.78 -13.62 -4.57
C TYR A 466 -4.24 -14.67 -3.61
N PHE A 467 -3.78 -15.81 -4.14
CA PHE A 467 -3.06 -16.87 -3.42
C PHE A 467 -3.88 -17.57 -2.33
N THR A 468 -5.21 -17.65 -2.45
CA THR A 468 -6.06 -18.27 -1.43
C THR A 468 -5.75 -19.75 -1.20
N GLU A 469 -5.28 -20.46 -2.21
CA GLU A 469 -4.82 -21.84 -2.18
C GLU A 469 -3.49 -22.05 -1.42
N TYR A 470 -2.77 -20.96 -1.14
CA TYR A 470 -1.52 -20.99 -0.38
C TYR A 470 -1.73 -20.56 1.09
N ASP A 471 -2.85 -20.96 1.70
CA ASP A 471 -3.16 -20.66 3.11
C ASP A 471 -3.65 -21.92 3.82
N GLY A 472 -2.73 -22.63 4.48
CA GLY A 472 -3.05 -23.88 5.17
C GLY A 472 -1.86 -24.52 5.87
N VAL A 473 -2.15 -25.55 6.67
CA VAL A 473 -1.16 -26.38 7.37
C VAL A 473 -1.46 -27.84 7.09
N PHE A 474 -0.44 -28.60 6.69
CA PHE A 474 -0.55 -30.01 6.36
C PHE A 474 0.77 -30.75 6.63
N SER A 475 0.72 -32.05 6.79
CA SER A 475 1.89 -32.88 7.05
C SER A 475 1.96 -34.04 6.06
N GLY A 476 3.19 -34.41 5.70
CA GLY A 476 3.46 -35.50 4.80
C GLY A 476 4.61 -36.36 5.28
N LYS A 477 4.84 -37.47 4.57
CA LYS A 477 5.86 -38.46 4.89
C LYS A 477 6.86 -38.57 3.78
N LEU A 478 8.09 -38.88 4.14
CA LEU A 478 9.20 -39.19 3.21
C LEU A 478 8.74 -40.28 2.24
N LYS A 479 8.92 -40.01 0.96
CA LYS A 479 8.59 -40.96 -0.11
C LYS A 479 9.67 -42.02 -0.21
N ASN A 480 9.29 -43.30 -0.15
CA ASN A 480 10.21 -44.43 -0.22
C ASN A 480 10.82 -44.60 -1.65
#